data_827a22edfe27dedcf1d584bcc5d91d60
#
_entry.id   827a22edfe27dedcf1d584bcc5d91d60
#
_cell.length_a   1.000
_cell.length_b   1.000
_cell.length_c   1.000
_cell.angle_alpha   90.00
_cell.angle_beta   90.00
_cell.angle_gamma   90.00
#
_symmetry.space_group_name_H-M   'P 1'
#
loop_
_entity.id
_entity.type
_entity.pdbx_description
1 polymer ?
#
loop_
_entity_poly.entity_id
_entity_poly.type
_entity_poly.pdbx_seq_one_letter_code
_entity_poly.pdbx_strand_id
1 'polypeptide(L)'
;MSKNDVSSKPGPAVVLLSGGLDSMVTAAIAKERGHAVHALTIDYGQRHVRELESARAIAEKLGVSRHVELPLDLRRFGGSALTDDIDVPKDGVGDDIPVTYVPARNLVFLALTTAFAETASSRDIFIGVNALDYSGYPDCRPEFIASFAETARLGTKQGVEGAPFTIHAPLQHMSKADIAAECHRLELDPAWSWSCYDPTPAGLACGACDSCRLRRKGFDEAGLVDTTVYSKDAPALGE
;
A
#
# COMPACT_ATOMS: atom_id res chain seq x y z
N MET A 1 45.61 -8.30 -5.93
CA MET A 1 45.16 -6.88 -5.90
C MET A 1 43.67 -6.88 -5.80
N SER A 2 43.18 -6.68 -4.59
CA SER A 2 41.74 -6.71 -4.25
C SER A 2 41.05 -5.51 -4.91
N LYS A 3 40.06 -5.75 -5.77
CA LYS A 3 39.15 -4.70 -6.25
C LYS A 3 38.26 -4.34 -5.07
N ASN A 4 38.36 -3.11 -4.59
CA ASN A 4 37.43 -2.51 -3.67
C ASN A 4 36.02 -2.63 -4.24
N ASP A 5 35.24 -3.44 -3.61
CA ASP A 5 33.78 -3.50 -3.78
C ASP A 5 33.22 -2.22 -3.15
N VAL A 6 33.19 -1.15 -3.93
CA VAL A 6 32.46 0.06 -3.56
C VAL A 6 30.99 -0.32 -3.68
N SER A 7 30.39 -0.67 -2.58
CA SER A 7 28.94 -0.83 -2.46
C SER A 7 28.28 0.46 -2.99
N SER A 8 27.93 0.47 -4.27
CA SER A 8 27.22 1.58 -4.89
C SER A 8 25.85 1.65 -4.19
N LYS A 9 25.48 2.85 -3.70
CA LYS A 9 24.12 3.06 -3.18
C LYS A 9 23.12 2.56 -4.21
N PRO A 10 22.03 1.89 -3.77
CA PRO A 10 20.99 1.46 -4.68
C PRO A 10 20.40 2.67 -5.44
N GLY A 11 19.97 2.44 -6.68
CA GLY A 11 19.33 3.47 -7.49
C GLY A 11 17.99 3.94 -6.87
N PRO A 12 17.27 4.86 -7.56
CA PRO A 12 15.95 5.25 -7.11
C PRO A 12 15.00 4.05 -7.12
N ALA A 13 14.04 4.02 -6.18
CA ALA A 13 12.94 3.07 -6.18
C ALA A 13 11.61 3.80 -6.30
N VAL A 14 10.67 3.27 -7.09
CA VAL A 14 9.29 3.78 -7.12
C VAL A 14 8.44 2.98 -6.14
N VAL A 15 7.75 3.69 -5.26
CA VAL A 15 6.87 3.09 -4.25
C VAL A 15 5.43 3.50 -4.52
N LEU A 16 4.52 2.54 -4.61
CA LEU A 16 3.08 2.81 -4.65
C LEU A 16 2.62 3.20 -3.23
N LEU A 17 2.34 4.48 -3.04
CA LEU A 17 2.00 5.07 -1.73
C LEU A 17 0.52 5.46 -1.70
N SER A 18 -0.31 4.65 -1.05
CA SER A 18 -1.76 4.89 -0.95
C SER A 18 -2.15 5.81 0.22
N GLY A 19 -1.28 5.99 1.21
CA GLY A 19 -1.59 6.65 2.47
C GLY A 19 -2.02 5.71 3.60
N GLY A 20 -2.22 4.42 3.30
CA GLY A 20 -2.48 3.38 4.29
C GLY A 20 -1.22 2.91 5.01
N LEU A 21 -1.39 2.19 6.13
CA LEU A 21 -0.31 1.66 6.97
C LEU A 21 0.68 0.82 6.18
N ASP A 22 0.19 -0.13 5.38
CA ASP A 22 1.02 -1.06 4.62
C ASP A 22 1.92 -0.33 3.62
N SER A 23 1.37 0.66 2.91
CA SER A 23 2.15 1.46 1.95
C SER A 23 3.17 2.37 2.64
N MET A 24 2.85 2.89 3.82
CA MET A 24 3.78 3.66 4.66
C MET A 24 4.98 2.82 5.09
N VAL A 25 4.72 1.63 5.64
CA VAL A 25 5.77 0.70 6.07
C VAL A 25 6.63 0.27 4.87
N THR A 26 5.99 -0.03 3.73
CA THR A 26 6.69 -0.36 2.49
C THR A 26 7.63 0.75 2.01
N ALA A 27 7.17 2.00 2.06
CA ALA A 27 8.00 3.16 1.67
C ALA A 27 9.19 3.36 2.63
N ALA A 28 8.98 3.15 3.92
CA ALA A 28 10.04 3.22 4.92
C ALA A 28 11.08 2.11 4.73
N ILE A 29 10.65 0.88 4.42
CA ILE A 29 11.55 -0.24 4.09
C ILE A 29 12.39 0.08 2.85
N ALA A 30 11.80 0.65 1.79
CA ALA A 30 12.55 1.05 0.61
C ALA A 30 13.64 2.08 0.96
N LYS A 31 13.30 3.06 1.80
CA LYS A 31 14.24 4.07 2.31
C LYS A 31 15.34 3.45 3.17
N GLU A 32 15.00 2.55 4.10
CA GLU A 32 15.96 1.84 4.97
C GLU A 32 16.95 1.03 4.12
N ARG A 33 16.51 0.44 3.01
CA ARG A 33 17.38 -0.25 2.05
C ARG A 33 18.29 0.68 1.26
N GLY A 34 18.21 1.99 1.50
CA GLY A 34 19.10 3.01 0.92
C GLY A 34 18.62 3.61 -0.41
N HIS A 35 17.42 3.26 -0.87
CA HIS A 35 16.86 3.85 -2.10
C HIS A 35 16.49 5.32 -1.93
N ALA A 36 16.69 6.11 -2.98
CA ALA A 36 16.03 7.39 -3.14
C ALA A 36 14.57 7.10 -3.54
N VAL A 37 13.62 7.29 -2.61
CA VAL A 37 12.22 6.93 -2.82
C VAL A 37 11.53 7.96 -3.72
N HIS A 38 10.92 7.48 -4.80
CA HIS A 38 9.94 8.20 -5.60
C HIS A 38 8.55 7.61 -5.32
N ALA A 39 7.65 8.38 -4.75
CA ALA A 39 6.31 7.91 -4.42
C ALA A 39 5.33 8.19 -5.57
N LEU A 40 4.49 7.20 -5.88
CA LEU A 40 3.32 7.36 -6.74
C LEU A 40 2.06 7.14 -5.91
N THR A 41 1.21 8.15 -5.83
CA THR A 41 -0.12 8.07 -5.25
C THR A 41 -1.14 8.17 -6.37
N ILE A 42 -2.10 7.23 -6.41
CA ILE A 42 -3.15 7.22 -7.41
C ILE A 42 -4.45 7.66 -6.75
N ASP A 43 -5.00 8.79 -7.21
CA ASP A 43 -6.35 9.23 -6.90
C ASP A 43 -7.31 8.51 -7.86
N TYR A 44 -7.85 7.35 -7.40
CA TYR A 44 -8.74 6.53 -8.22
C TYR A 44 -10.23 6.81 -7.99
N GLY A 45 -10.54 7.92 -7.31
CA GLY A 45 -11.90 8.26 -6.92
C GLY A 45 -12.37 7.52 -5.67
N GLN A 46 -11.44 7.16 -4.78
CA GLN A 46 -11.76 6.59 -3.46
C GLN A 46 -12.72 7.49 -2.69
N ARG A 47 -13.55 6.89 -1.84
CA ARG A 47 -14.63 7.59 -1.11
C ARG A 47 -14.17 8.80 -0.31
N HIS A 48 -12.91 8.83 0.16
CA HIS A 48 -12.43 9.86 1.08
C HIS A 48 -11.07 10.42 0.69
N VAL A 49 -10.98 11.74 0.72
CA VAL A 49 -9.74 12.51 0.45
C VAL A 49 -8.65 12.23 1.48
N ARG A 50 -9.00 11.70 2.66
CA ARG A 50 -8.07 11.45 3.76
C ARG A 50 -6.90 10.53 3.41
N GLU A 51 -7.11 9.55 2.55
CA GLU A 51 -6.02 8.70 2.06
C GLU A 51 -4.95 9.52 1.33
N LEU A 52 -5.38 10.47 0.48
CA LEU A 52 -4.46 11.35 -0.25
C LEU A 52 -3.73 12.33 0.69
N GLU A 53 -4.43 12.88 1.68
CA GLU A 53 -3.82 13.72 2.72
C GLU A 53 -2.75 12.94 3.50
N SER A 54 -3.05 11.70 3.89
CA SER A 54 -2.11 10.82 4.55
C SER A 54 -0.91 10.47 3.66
N ALA A 55 -1.13 10.19 2.37
CA ALA A 55 -0.04 9.93 1.44
C ALA A 55 0.93 11.13 1.33
N ARG A 56 0.40 12.35 1.26
CA ARG A 56 1.21 13.59 1.27
C ARG A 56 2.00 13.74 2.56
N ALA A 57 1.34 13.55 3.72
CA ALA A 57 1.99 13.65 5.02
C ALA A 57 3.10 12.60 5.20
N ILE A 58 2.86 11.35 4.79
CA ILE A 58 3.85 10.28 4.81
C ILE A 58 5.03 10.61 3.89
N ALA A 59 4.76 11.08 2.67
CA ALA A 59 5.79 11.47 1.72
C ALA A 59 6.71 12.57 2.28
N GLU A 60 6.13 13.58 2.92
CA GLU A 60 6.88 14.66 3.59
C GLU A 60 7.71 14.13 4.75
N LYS A 61 7.10 13.38 5.68
CA LYS A 61 7.77 12.86 6.90
C LYS A 61 8.87 11.87 6.58
N LEU A 62 8.69 11.03 5.57
CA LEU A 62 9.74 10.13 5.10
C LEU A 62 10.80 10.84 4.26
N GLY A 63 10.57 12.07 3.83
CA GLY A 63 11.49 12.82 2.98
C GLY A 63 11.67 12.14 1.63
N VAL A 64 10.58 11.74 0.95
CA VAL A 64 10.66 11.14 -0.37
C VAL A 64 11.24 12.14 -1.38
N SER A 65 12.06 11.65 -2.30
CA SER A 65 12.77 12.50 -3.24
C SER A 65 11.85 13.09 -4.32
N ARG A 66 10.76 12.39 -4.63
CA ARG A 66 9.74 12.83 -5.59
C ARG A 66 8.40 12.20 -5.21
N HIS A 67 7.34 13.01 -5.19
CA HIS A 67 5.97 12.51 -5.00
C HIS A 67 5.12 12.92 -6.20
N VAL A 68 4.49 11.96 -6.85
CA VAL A 68 3.58 12.16 -7.98
C VAL A 68 2.19 11.68 -7.57
N GLU A 69 1.20 12.54 -7.74
CA GLU A 69 -0.21 12.20 -7.60
C GLU A 69 -0.83 12.09 -9.00
N LEU A 70 -1.43 10.95 -9.29
CA LEU A 70 -2.02 10.65 -10.59
C LEU A 70 -3.54 10.46 -10.45
N PRO A 71 -4.36 11.34 -11.03
CA PRO A 71 -5.81 11.12 -11.05
C PRO A 71 -6.19 10.02 -12.03
N LEU A 72 -7.04 9.08 -11.56
CA LEU A 72 -7.55 7.95 -12.35
C LEU A 72 -8.97 7.61 -11.87
N ASP A 73 -10.01 8.05 -12.55
CA ASP A 73 -11.39 7.86 -12.08
C ASP A 73 -11.92 6.43 -12.37
N LEU A 74 -11.64 5.50 -11.45
CA LEU A 74 -12.16 4.12 -11.51
C LEU A 74 -13.66 4.02 -11.13
N ARG A 75 -14.26 5.06 -10.56
CA ARG A 75 -15.70 5.11 -10.29
C ARG A 75 -16.53 4.94 -11.56
N ARG A 76 -15.98 5.29 -12.71
CA ARG A 76 -16.63 5.10 -14.01
C ARG A 76 -16.91 3.63 -14.33
N PHE A 77 -16.21 2.71 -13.69
CA PHE A 77 -16.39 1.27 -13.85
C PHE A 77 -17.32 0.70 -12.78
N GLY A 78 -17.36 1.31 -11.59
CA GLY A 78 -18.15 0.83 -10.46
C GLY A 78 -17.71 -0.54 -9.95
N GLY A 79 -18.64 -1.30 -9.39
CA GLY A 79 -18.45 -2.71 -9.02
C GLY A 79 -17.73 -2.96 -7.70
N SER A 80 -17.51 -1.95 -6.88
CA SER A 80 -16.93 -2.08 -5.53
C SER A 80 -17.53 -1.06 -4.57
N ALA A 81 -17.67 -1.43 -3.30
CA ALA A 81 -18.07 -0.49 -2.25
C ALA A 81 -17.10 0.69 -2.08
N LEU A 82 -15.89 0.65 -2.66
CA LEU A 82 -14.93 1.74 -2.64
C LEU A 82 -15.04 2.69 -3.84
N THR A 83 -15.74 2.29 -4.90
CA THR A 83 -15.85 3.06 -6.15
C THR A 83 -17.29 3.24 -6.64
N ASP A 84 -18.29 2.72 -5.90
CA ASP A 84 -19.70 2.79 -6.24
C ASP A 84 -20.55 3.14 -5.01
N ASP A 85 -21.84 3.38 -5.18
CA ASP A 85 -22.80 3.64 -4.10
C ASP A 85 -23.29 2.32 -3.48
N ILE A 86 -22.35 1.59 -2.89
CA ILE A 86 -22.55 0.33 -2.18
C ILE A 86 -22.06 0.52 -0.75
N ASP A 87 -22.84 0.07 0.23
CA ASP A 87 -22.46 0.17 1.63
C ASP A 87 -21.18 -0.65 1.94
N VAL A 88 -20.30 -0.07 2.74
CA VAL A 88 -19.11 -0.78 3.24
C VAL A 88 -19.57 -1.72 4.36
N PRO A 89 -19.34 -3.06 4.24
CA PRO A 89 -19.70 -4.01 5.27
C PRO A 89 -19.02 -3.72 6.61
N LYS A 90 -19.74 -4.02 7.69
CA LYS A 90 -19.25 -3.90 9.08
C LYS A 90 -19.39 -5.20 9.87
N ASP A 91 -19.76 -6.28 9.20
CA ASP A 91 -20.10 -7.57 9.82
C ASP A 91 -18.88 -8.51 9.97
N GLY A 92 -17.71 -8.04 9.52
CA GLY A 92 -16.44 -8.80 9.58
C GLY A 92 -15.99 -9.35 8.23
N VAL A 93 -14.79 -9.93 8.23
CA VAL A 93 -14.13 -10.46 7.03
C VAL A 93 -14.67 -11.84 6.71
N GLY A 94 -15.23 -12.04 5.51
CA GLY A 94 -15.70 -13.33 4.99
C GLY A 94 -14.60 -14.09 4.22
N ASP A 95 -14.93 -15.33 3.81
CA ASP A 95 -14.02 -16.19 3.02
C ASP A 95 -14.03 -15.87 1.51
N ASP A 96 -15.05 -15.17 1.03
CA ASP A 96 -15.22 -14.79 -0.37
C ASP A 96 -14.46 -13.50 -0.72
N ILE A 97 -14.33 -13.22 -2.04
CA ILE A 97 -13.81 -11.92 -2.51
C ILE A 97 -14.76 -10.82 -2.01
N PRO A 98 -14.29 -9.89 -1.15
CA PRO A 98 -15.19 -8.93 -0.53
C PRO A 98 -15.66 -7.85 -1.52
N VAL A 99 -16.83 -7.28 -1.23
CA VAL A 99 -17.41 -6.19 -2.02
C VAL A 99 -16.53 -4.92 -2.07
N THR A 100 -15.54 -4.80 -1.17
CA THR A 100 -14.52 -3.74 -1.16
C THR A 100 -13.37 -4.00 -2.16
N TYR A 101 -13.34 -5.16 -2.81
CA TYR A 101 -12.40 -5.40 -3.90
C TYR A 101 -12.71 -4.48 -5.07
N VAL A 102 -11.77 -3.63 -5.45
CA VAL A 102 -11.87 -2.84 -6.69
C VAL A 102 -11.29 -3.67 -7.82
N PRO A 103 -12.09 -4.04 -8.83
CA PRO A 103 -11.66 -4.96 -9.89
C PRO A 103 -10.34 -4.55 -10.56
N ALA A 104 -9.35 -5.46 -10.54
CA ALA A 104 -8.03 -5.31 -11.16
C ALA A 104 -7.25 -4.04 -10.72
N ARG A 105 -7.54 -3.49 -9.53
CA ARG A 105 -6.92 -2.23 -9.08
C ARG A 105 -5.39 -2.31 -9.04
N ASN A 106 -4.84 -3.33 -8.39
CA ASN A 106 -3.38 -3.46 -8.28
C ASN A 106 -2.72 -3.78 -9.62
N LEU A 107 -3.41 -4.47 -10.54
CA LEU A 107 -2.92 -4.68 -11.90
C LEU A 107 -2.74 -3.34 -12.64
N VAL A 108 -3.76 -2.47 -12.60
CA VAL A 108 -3.71 -1.13 -13.20
C VAL A 108 -2.63 -0.27 -12.51
N PHE A 109 -2.60 -0.30 -11.19
CA PHE A 109 -1.64 0.50 -10.42
C PHE A 109 -0.20 0.09 -10.68
N LEU A 110 0.09 -1.20 -10.74
CA LEU A 110 1.43 -1.69 -11.10
C LEU A 110 1.82 -1.29 -12.53
N ALA A 111 0.88 -1.31 -13.49
CA ALA A 111 1.16 -0.85 -14.85
C ALA A 111 1.56 0.63 -14.89
N LEU A 112 0.82 1.50 -14.18
CA LEU A 112 1.14 2.92 -14.06
C LEU A 112 2.45 3.17 -13.30
N THR A 113 2.69 2.37 -12.23
CA THR A 113 3.94 2.44 -11.47
C THR A 113 5.14 2.04 -12.32
N THR A 114 4.98 1.02 -13.17
CA THR A 114 6.03 0.58 -14.11
C THR A 114 6.36 1.67 -15.13
N ALA A 115 5.34 2.33 -15.70
CA ALA A 115 5.54 3.44 -16.61
C ALA A 115 6.28 4.61 -15.93
N PHE A 116 5.92 4.91 -14.68
CA PHE A 116 6.62 5.94 -13.90
C PHE A 116 8.05 5.52 -13.58
N ALA A 117 8.29 4.26 -13.20
CA ALA A 117 9.61 3.73 -12.90
C ALA A 117 10.54 3.80 -14.12
N GLU A 118 10.04 3.46 -15.31
CA GLU A 118 10.81 3.55 -16.55
C GLU A 118 11.25 4.99 -16.84
N THR A 119 10.35 5.98 -16.67
CA THR A 119 10.69 7.41 -16.85
C THR A 119 11.63 7.94 -15.77
N ALA A 120 11.60 7.36 -14.58
CA ALA A 120 12.46 7.72 -13.45
C ALA A 120 13.81 6.99 -13.48
N SER A 121 14.07 6.16 -14.48
CA SER A 121 15.26 5.29 -14.57
C SER A 121 15.42 4.41 -13.32
N SER A 122 14.30 4.02 -12.72
CA SER A 122 14.24 3.10 -11.59
C SER A 122 14.07 1.66 -12.09
N ARG A 123 14.72 0.71 -11.41
CA ARG A 123 14.51 -0.73 -11.64
C ARG A 123 13.70 -1.38 -10.52
N ASP A 124 13.60 -0.68 -9.41
CA ASP A 124 13.00 -1.19 -8.19
C ASP A 124 11.62 -0.57 -7.97
N ILE A 125 10.60 -1.41 -7.92
CA ILE A 125 9.20 -1.03 -7.67
C ILE A 125 8.78 -1.69 -6.36
N PHE A 126 8.23 -0.92 -5.43
CA PHE A 126 7.73 -1.42 -4.14
C PHE A 126 6.22 -1.29 -4.07
N ILE A 127 5.57 -2.37 -3.63
CA ILE A 127 4.12 -2.41 -3.40
C ILE A 127 3.81 -3.04 -2.03
N GLY A 128 2.91 -2.42 -1.29
CA GLY A 128 2.49 -2.84 0.05
C GLY A 128 1.34 -3.83 0.04
N VAL A 129 1.43 -4.89 -0.78
CA VAL A 129 0.44 -5.98 -0.76
C VAL A 129 0.76 -6.95 0.36
N ASN A 130 -0.31 -7.47 0.97
CA ASN A 130 -0.27 -8.50 1.99
C ASN A 130 -1.23 -9.63 1.58
N ALA A 131 -0.77 -10.88 1.65
CA ALA A 131 -1.54 -12.04 1.23
C ALA A 131 -2.03 -12.90 2.40
N LEU A 132 -1.51 -12.72 3.62
CA LEU A 132 -1.84 -13.58 4.76
C LEU A 132 -3.20 -13.23 5.38
N ASP A 133 -3.47 -11.94 5.59
CA ASP A 133 -4.69 -11.51 6.28
C ASP A 133 -5.87 -11.29 5.34
N TYR A 134 -5.61 -11.26 4.03
CA TYR A 134 -6.64 -10.98 3.02
C TYR A 134 -6.41 -11.80 1.76
N SER A 135 -6.66 -13.11 1.85
CA SER A 135 -6.57 -14.05 0.72
C SER A 135 -7.59 -13.73 -0.41
N GLY A 136 -8.56 -12.83 -0.14
CA GLY A 136 -9.65 -12.49 -1.06
C GLY A 136 -9.24 -11.68 -2.29
N TYR A 137 -8.14 -10.94 -2.27
CA TYR A 137 -7.74 -10.12 -3.41
C TYR A 137 -6.78 -10.88 -4.34
N PRO A 138 -7.24 -11.30 -5.53
CA PRO A 138 -6.40 -12.08 -6.47
C PRO A 138 -5.14 -11.31 -6.90
N ASP A 139 -5.22 -9.99 -6.98
CA ASP A 139 -4.14 -9.08 -7.37
C ASP A 139 -3.18 -8.67 -6.22
N CYS A 140 -3.27 -9.40 -5.10
CA CYS A 140 -2.28 -9.33 -3.99
C CYS A 140 -1.44 -10.60 -3.87
N ARG A 141 -1.73 -11.65 -4.63
CA ARG A 141 -1.10 -12.97 -4.50
C ARG A 141 0.33 -12.99 -5.06
N PRO A 142 1.24 -13.80 -4.49
CA PRO A 142 2.62 -13.93 -4.96
C PRO A 142 2.71 -14.29 -6.45
N GLU A 143 1.84 -15.20 -6.93
CA GLU A 143 1.80 -15.63 -8.32
C GLU A 143 1.45 -14.49 -9.27
N PHE A 144 0.54 -13.61 -8.86
CA PHE A 144 0.20 -12.42 -9.62
C PHE A 144 1.39 -11.46 -9.72
N ILE A 145 2.07 -11.16 -8.59
CA ILE A 145 3.25 -10.29 -8.56
C ILE A 145 4.35 -10.82 -9.47
N ALA A 146 4.64 -12.14 -9.40
CA ALA A 146 5.64 -12.77 -10.25
C ALA A 146 5.26 -12.73 -11.75
N SER A 147 4.00 -13.00 -12.08
CA SER A 147 3.48 -12.92 -13.45
C SER A 147 3.52 -11.49 -13.99
N PHE A 148 3.21 -10.50 -13.15
CA PHE A 148 3.27 -9.10 -13.55
C PHE A 148 4.72 -8.65 -13.81
N ALA A 149 5.70 -9.08 -13.00
CA ALA A 149 7.11 -8.79 -13.23
C ALA A 149 7.58 -9.30 -14.62
N GLU A 150 7.13 -10.50 -15.01
CA GLU A 150 7.41 -11.05 -16.33
C GLU A 150 6.70 -10.24 -17.44
N THR A 151 5.45 -9.82 -17.21
CA THR A 151 4.72 -8.96 -18.15
C THR A 151 5.45 -7.63 -18.35
N ALA A 152 5.93 -7.01 -17.28
CA ALA A 152 6.71 -5.78 -17.34
C ALA A 152 8.03 -5.97 -18.08
N ARG A 153 8.72 -7.12 -17.87
CA ARG A 153 9.94 -7.45 -18.60
C ARG A 153 9.73 -7.54 -20.10
N LEU A 154 8.61 -8.12 -20.53
CA LEU A 154 8.28 -8.30 -21.95
C LEU A 154 7.73 -7.04 -22.60
N GLY A 155 6.99 -6.21 -21.83
CA GLY A 155 6.18 -5.12 -22.35
C GLY A 155 6.82 -3.73 -22.25
N THR A 156 8.08 -3.61 -21.79
CA THR A 156 8.76 -2.33 -21.60
C THR A 156 10.08 -2.28 -22.34
N LYS A 157 10.51 -1.07 -22.71
CA LYS A 157 11.82 -0.85 -23.32
C LYS A 157 12.94 -1.33 -22.38
N GLN A 158 12.90 -0.92 -21.12
CA GLN A 158 13.91 -1.28 -20.12
C GLN A 158 14.01 -2.80 -19.97
N GLY A 159 12.87 -3.52 -19.94
CA GLY A 159 12.83 -4.96 -19.85
C GLY A 159 13.48 -5.69 -21.02
N VAL A 160 13.20 -5.26 -22.26
CA VAL A 160 13.78 -5.89 -23.48
C VAL A 160 15.25 -5.50 -23.71
N GLU A 161 15.71 -4.39 -23.17
CA GLU A 161 17.12 -3.97 -23.19
C GLU A 161 17.97 -4.65 -22.11
N GLY A 162 17.41 -5.63 -21.37
CA GLY A 162 18.15 -6.44 -20.40
C GLY A 162 18.29 -5.83 -19.02
N ALA A 163 17.45 -4.85 -18.68
CA ALA A 163 17.40 -4.20 -17.37
C ALA A 163 16.00 -4.32 -16.73
N PRO A 164 15.48 -5.55 -16.49
CA PRO A 164 14.12 -5.77 -16.04
C PRO A 164 13.84 -5.11 -14.69
N PHE A 165 12.56 -4.83 -14.44
CA PHE A 165 12.10 -4.36 -13.13
C PHE A 165 12.11 -5.49 -12.10
N THR A 166 12.48 -5.13 -10.87
CA THR A 166 12.27 -5.96 -9.68
C THR A 166 11.07 -5.41 -8.92
N ILE A 167 10.03 -6.23 -8.74
CA ILE A 167 8.86 -5.86 -7.94
C ILE A 167 9.05 -6.41 -6.53
N HIS A 168 9.19 -5.52 -5.57
CA HIS A 168 9.34 -5.82 -4.17
C HIS A 168 7.99 -5.75 -3.48
N ALA A 169 7.56 -6.84 -2.84
CA ALA A 169 6.38 -6.91 -1.99
C ALA A 169 6.84 -7.31 -0.56
N PRO A 170 7.46 -6.39 0.19
CA PRO A 170 8.11 -6.74 1.45
C PRO A 170 7.16 -7.26 2.51
N LEU A 171 5.87 -6.93 2.43
CA LEU A 171 4.84 -7.33 3.39
C LEU A 171 4.08 -8.61 2.97
N GLN A 172 4.45 -9.23 1.85
CA GLN A 172 3.71 -10.33 1.21
C GLN A 172 3.35 -11.48 2.17
N HIS A 173 4.24 -11.77 3.11
CA HIS A 173 4.12 -12.88 4.05
C HIS A 173 4.06 -12.42 5.51
N MET A 174 3.74 -11.15 5.76
CA MET A 174 3.58 -10.59 7.09
C MET A 174 2.12 -10.61 7.51
N SER A 175 1.84 -10.96 8.76
CA SER A 175 0.54 -10.71 9.40
C SER A 175 0.36 -9.20 9.69
N LYS A 176 -0.86 -8.78 10.04
CA LYS A 176 -1.08 -7.39 10.47
C LYS A 176 -0.31 -7.07 11.77
N ALA A 177 -0.10 -8.05 12.63
CA ALA A 177 0.75 -7.90 13.80
C ALA A 177 2.22 -7.67 13.40
N ASP A 178 2.74 -8.43 12.43
CA ASP A 178 4.10 -8.21 11.93
C ASP A 178 4.26 -6.83 11.29
N ILE A 179 3.25 -6.35 10.55
CA ILE A 179 3.26 -5.01 9.93
C ILE A 179 3.22 -3.91 11.01
N ALA A 180 2.43 -4.10 12.08
CA ALA A 180 2.42 -3.18 13.22
C ALA A 180 3.77 -3.16 13.94
N ALA A 181 4.38 -4.32 14.16
CA ALA A 181 5.71 -4.43 14.74
C ALA A 181 6.79 -3.77 13.86
N GLU A 182 6.70 -3.94 12.55
CA GLU A 182 7.62 -3.32 11.59
C GLU A 182 7.44 -1.79 11.54
N CYS A 183 6.19 -1.29 11.63
CA CYS A 183 5.90 0.13 11.78
C CYS A 183 6.60 0.70 13.03
N HIS A 184 6.51 0.00 14.16
CA HIS A 184 7.18 0.40 15.40
C HIS A 184 8.71 0.32 15.28
N ARG A 185 9.26 -0.76 14.72
CA ARG A 185 10.71 -0.93 14.49
C ARG A 185 11.31 0.20 13.65
N LEU A 186 10.56 0.68 12.66
CA LEU A 186 10.94 1.78 11.77
C LEU A 186 10.66 3.16 12.36
N GLU A 187 10.23 3.25 13.62
CA GLU A 187 9.91 4.49 14.35
C GLU A 187 8.86 5.36 13.63
N LEU A 188 7.89 4.70 12.96
CA LEU A 188 6.79 5.38 12.27
C LEU A 188 5.63 5.60 13.24
N ASP A 189 5.01 6.79 13.17
CA ASP A 189 3.77 7.03 13.90
C ASP A 189 2.58 6.48 13.10
N PRO A 190 1.82 5.49 13.62
CA PRO A 190 0.64 4.95 12.95
C PRO A 190 -0.39 6.02 12.54
N ALA A 191 -0.50 7.13 13.29
CA ALA A 191 -1.43 8.23 13.00
C ALA A 191 -1.15 8.96 11.68
N TRP A 192 0.04 8.81 11.09
CA TRP A 192 0.31 9.38 9.76
C TRP A 192 -0.46 8.67 8.65
N SER A 193 -0.86 7.41 8.88
CA SER A 193 -1.56 6.58 7.90
C SER A 193 -3.07 6.57 8.13
N TRP A 194 -3.81 6.37 7.04
CA TRP A 194 -5.25 6.26 7.07
C TRP A 194 -5.71 4.92 6.48
N SER A 195 -6.51 4.15 7.23
CA SER A 195 -6.99 2.83 6.80
C SER A 195 -8.51 2.74 6.66
N CYS A 196 -9.27 3.65 7.30
CA CYS A 196 -10.72 3.55 7.36
C CYS A 196 -11.39 3.78 6.00
N TYR A 197 -12.24 2.83 5.58
CA TYR A 197 -13.03 2.91 4.34
C TYR A 197 -14.30 3.75 4.49
N ASP A 198 -14.81 3.91 5.71
CA ASP A 198 -16.08 4.58 6.00
C ASP A 198 -15.96 5.43 7.27
N PRO A 199 -15.25 6.58 7.21
CA PRO A 199 -15.11 7.46 8.37
C PRO A 199 -16.44 8.08 8.79
N THR A 200 -16.53 8.45 10.06
CA THR A 200 -17.69 9.18 10.58
C THR A 200 -17.81 10.57 9.94
N PRO A 201 -18.99 11.23 10.01
CA PRO A 201 -19.14 12.61 9.56
C PRO A 201 -18.17 13.60 10.23
N ALA A 202 -17.71 13.30 11.46
CA ALA A 202 -16.68 14.06 12.15
C ALA A 202 -15.25 13.76 11.65
N GLY A 203 -15.11 12.86 10.69
CA GLY A 203 -13.83 12.50 10.11
C GLY A 203 -12.98 11.57 10.99
N LEU A 204 -13.57 10.85 11.94
CA LEU A 204 -12.88 9.84 12.75
C LEU A 204 -12.95 8.47 12.06
N ALA A 205 -11.97 7.61 12.31
CA ALA A 205 -12.03 6.23 11.83
C ALA A 205 -13.21 5.48 12.46
N CYS A 206 -14.00 4.75 11.66
CA CYS A 206 -15.22 4.10 12.16
C CYS A 206 -14.93 2.95 13.17
N GLY A 207 -13.76 2.31 13.09
CA GLY A 207 -13.37 1.17 13.92
C GLY A 207 -14.08 -0.15 13.58
N ALA A 208 -15.03 -0.15 12.65
CA ALA A 208 -15.92 -1.28 12.36
C ALA A 208 -15.73 -1.90 10.97
N CYS A 209 -15.28 -1.15 9.95
CA CYS A 209 -15.02 -1.72 8.63
C CYS A 209 -13.82 -2.68 8.68
N ASP A 210 -13.73 -3.59 7.70
CA ASP A 210 -12.70 -4.64 7.66
C ASP A 210 -11.29 -4.10 7.84
N SER A 211 -10.96 -3.00 7.17
CA SER A 211 -9.63 -2.38 7.30
C SER A 211 -9.37 -1.85 8.71
N CYS A 212 -10.36 -1.27 9.38
CA CYS A 212 -10.23 -0.86 10.78
C CYS A 212 -10.09 -2.06 11.72
N ARG A 213 -10.90 -3.11 11.53
CA ARG A 213 -10.84 -4.34 12.35
C ARG A 213 -9.49 -5.02 12.23
N LEU A 214 -9.01 -5.24 11.01
CA LEU A 214 -7.70 -5.85 10.74
C LEU A 214 -6.56 -5.03 11.33
N ARG A 215 -6.59 -3.70 11.17
CA ARG A 215 -5.59 -2.81 11.75
C ARG A 215 -5.56 -2.89 13.26
N ARG A 216 -6.70 -2.70 13.92
CA ARG A 216 -6.82 -2.72 15.39
C ARG A 216 -6.38 -4.07 15.94
N LYS A 217 -6.83 -5.18 15.33
CA LYS A 217 -6.42 -6.54 15.68
C LYS A 217 -4.90 -6.71 15.57
N GLY A 218 -4.29 -6.24 14.47
CA GLY A 218 -2.84 -6.34 14.29
C GLY A 218 -2.04 -5.60 15.35
N PHE A 219 -2.44 -4.39 15.73
CA PHE A 219 -1.79 -3.64 16.81
C PHE A 219 -1.98 -4.31 18.18
N ASP A 220 -3.18 -4.83 18.48
CA ASP A 220 -3.49 -5.54 19.71
C ASP A 220 -2.66 -6.82 19.84
N GLU A 221 -2.63 -7.66 18.80
CA GLU A 221 -1.83 -8.89 18.75
C GLU A 221 -0.32 -8.63 18.87
N ALA A 222 0.15 -7.50 18.35
CA ALA A 222 1.54 -7.06 18.50
C ALA A 222 1.84 -6.46 19.90
N GLY A 223 0.84 -6.22 20.73
CA GLY A 223 0.98 -5.53 22.02
C GLY A 223 1.41 -4.07 21.88
N LEU A 224 1.07 -3.42 20.76
CA LEU A 224 1.46 -2.05 20.41
C LEU A 224 0.26 -1.10 20.42
N VAL A 225 0.53 0.18 20.65
CA VAL A 225 -0.50 1.22 20.65
C VAL A 225 -0.73 1.70 19.21
N ASP A 226 -2.00 1.64 18.75
CA ASP A 226 -2.42 2.34 17.52
C ASP A 226 -2.86 3.76 17.89
N THR A 227 -2.11 4.75 17.43
CA THR A 227 -2.39 6.18 17.68
C THR A 227 -3.50 6.76 16.79
N THR A 228 -4.16 5.92 15.95
CA THR A 228 -5.32 6.32 15.15
C THR A 228 -6.49 6.72 16.05
N VAL A 229 -7.13 7.85 15.74
CA VAL A 229 -8.32 8.31 16.47
C VAL A 229 -9.57 7.63 15.89
N TYR A 230 -10.14 6.73 16.67
CA TYR A 230 -11.38 6.03 16.33
C TYR A 230 -12.61 6.74 16.90
N SER A 231 -13.77 6.46 16.28
CA SER A 231 -15.08 6.86 16.85
C SER A 231 -15.28 6.26 18.24
N LYS A 232 -16.01 6.97 19.08
CA LYS A 232 -16.44 6.43 20.39
C LYS A 232 -17.40 5.24 20.26
N ASP A 233 -18.09 5.16 19.11
CA ASP A 233 -19.03 4.08 18.79
C ASP A 233 -18.31 2.89 18.10
N ALA A 234 -16.98 2.89 18.03
CA ALA A 234 -16.22 1.77 17.49
C ALA A 234 -16.48 0.52 18.34
N PRO A 235 -16.79 -0.66 17.73
CA PRO A 235 -17.03 -1.89 18.48
C PRO A 235 -15.78 -2.27 19.28
N ALA A 236 -15.96 -3.02 20.37
CA ALA A 236 -14.83 -3.60 21.10
C ALA A 236 -14.04 -4.56 20.19
N LEU A 237 -12.75 -4.74 20.48
CA LEU A 237 -11.96 -5.77 19.80
C LEU A 237 -12.48 -7.16 20.23
N GLY A 238 -12.85 -7.99 19.25
CA GLY A 238 -13.36 -9.35 19.49
C GLY A 238 -14.88 -9.50 19.43
N GLU A 239 -15.62 -8.42 19.12
CA GLU A 239 -17.06 -8.46 18.82
C GLU A 239 -17.35 -8.51 17.33
#